data_69011f5618e0f7a32594b90a5679ac31
#
_entry.id   69011f5618e0f7a32594b90a5679ac31
#
_cell.length_a   1.000
_cell.length_b   1.000
_cell.length_c   1.000
_cell.angle_alpha   90.00
_cell.angle_beta   90.00
_cell.angle_gamma   90.00
#
_symmetry.space_group_name_H-M   'P 1'
#
loop_
_entity.id
_entity.type
_entity.pdbx_description
1 polymer ?
#
loop_
_entity_poly.entity_id
_entity_poly.type
_entity_poly.pdbx_seq_one_letter_code
_entity_poly.pdbx_strand_id
1 'polypeptide(L)'
;MTKAELKELIDSWENLQYLVNEIVRNPDYYKLLIELAFYDTHPKSWRAAYLVDKINDKHPELLHPFLSAMINQVQIEKSPGKKRHFLKLISLNDLTEEQQGFLFNFCIETLKSGKEPAAVRVHAMQILQNIAVKEPELIPEILLIIEDEMENHLTAGINSRGKKLVAKLKKALDKI
;
A
#
# COMPACT_ATOMS: atom_id res chain seq x y z
N MET A 1 -25.78 -5.96 -9.15
CA MET A 1 -24.79 -6.99 -8.75
C MET A 1 -24.70 -7.03 -7.23
N THR A 2 -24.87 -8.21 -6.66
CA THR A 2 -24.71 -8.45 -5.22
C THR A 2 -23.24 -8.67 -4.86
N LYS A 3 -22.90 -8.65 -3.56
CA LYS A 3 -21.55 -8.93 -3.08
C LYS A 3 -21.10 -10.37 -3.43
N ALA A 4 -22.03 -11.33 -3.40
CA ALA A 4 -21.74 -12.72 -3.75
C ALA A 4 -21.41 -12.88 -5.24
N GLU A 5 -22.22 -12.27 -6.12
CA GLU A 5 -21.96 -12.26 -7.56
C GLU A 5 -20.64 -11.56 -7.90
N LEU A 6 -20.34 -10.43 -7.27
CA LEU A 6 -19.07 -9.74 -7.46
C LEU A 6 -17.89 -10.62 -7.04
N LYS A 7 -18.01 -11.30 -5.89
CA LYS A 7 -16.97 -12.21 -5.40
C LYS A 7 -16.75 -13.37 -6.39
N GLU A 8 -17.80 -13.98 -6.91
CA GLU A 8 -17.70 -15.07 -7.88
C GLU A 8 -16.99 -14.62 -9.16
N LEU A 9 -17.33 -13.43 -9.69
CA LEU A 9 -16.66 -12.84 -10.85
C LEU A 9 -15.17 -12.55 -10.58
N ILE A 10 -14.80 -12.07 -9.40
CA ILE A 10 -13.41 -11.88 -9.00
C ILE A 10 -12.69 -13.23 -8.87
N ASP A 11 -13.32 -14.22 -8.31
CA ASP A 11 -12.75 -15.56 -8.10
C ASP A 11 -12.57 -16.35 -9.40
N SER A 12 -13.40 -16.11 -10.42
CA SER A 12 -13.22 -16.67 -11.77
C SER A 12 -11.99 -16.11 -12.47
N TRP A 13 -11.62 -14.85 -12.18
CA TRP A 13 -10.51 -14.13 -12.80
C TRP A 13 -10.63 -13.94 -14.31
N GLU A 14 -11.86 -14.04 -14.82
CA GLU A 14 -12.17 -13.84 -16.22
C GLU A 14 -12.73 -12.43 -16.49
N ASN A 15 -12.58 -11.94 -17.73
CA ASN A 15 -13.15 -10.67 -18.17
C ASN A 15 -12.88 -9.46 -17.23
N LEU A 16 -11.69 -9.40 -16.62
CA LEU A 16 -11.35 -8.39 -15.62
C LEU A 16 -11.55 -6.96 -16.10
N GLN A 17 -11.28 -6.67 -17.39
CA GLN A 17 -11.48 -5.33 -17.93
C GLN A 17 -12.96 -4.94 -17.96
N TYR A 18 -13.84 -5.88 -18.30
CA TYR A 18 -15.29 -5.67 -18.24
C TYR A 18 -15.72 -5.40 -16.79
N LEU A 19 -15.26 -6.23 -15.86
CA LEU A 19 -15.57 -6.09 -14.45
C LEU A 19 -15.09 -4.72 -13.89
N VAL A 20 -13.89 -4.29 -14.22
CA VAL A 20 -13.37 -2.97 -13.85
C VAL A 20 -14.28 -1.87 -14.38
N ASN A 21 -14.68 -1.94 -15.65
CA ASN A 21 -15.55 -0.92 -16.25
C ASN A 21 -16.93 -0.84 -15.56
N GLU A 22 -17.52 -1.99 -15.20
CA GLU A 22 -18.79 -2.04 -14.48
C GLU A 22 -18.68 -1.47 -13.06
N ILE A 23 -17.58 -1.79 -12.36
CA ILE A 23 -17.34 -1.27 -11.01
C ILE A 23 -17.16 0.26 -11.02
N VAL A 24 -16.39 0.78 -11.98
CA VAL A 24 -16.13 2.22 -12.07
C VAL A 24 -17.41 3.01 -12.40
N ARG A 25 -18.30 2.45 -13.19
CA ARG A 25 -19.59 3.10 -13.54
C ARG A 25 -20.58 3.15 -12.40
N ASN A 26 -20.40 2.33 -11.38
CA ASN A 26 -21.35 2.23 -10.27
C ASN A 26 -20.63 2.29 -8.91
N PRO A 27 -20.74 3.42 -8.18
CA PRO A 27 -20.09 3.60 -6.88
C PRO A 27 -20.45 2.55 -5.83
N ASP A 28 -21.68 1.97 -5.89
CA ASP A 28 -22.07 0.90 -4.98
C ASP A 28 -21.27 -0.38 -5.21
N TYR A 29 -20.91 -0.67 -6.46
CA TYR A 29 -20.06 -1.82 -6.77
C TYR A 29 -18.63 -1.61 -6.30
N TYR A 30 -18.11 -0.37 -6.38
CA TYR A 30 -16.81 -0.06 -5.82
C TYR A 30 -16.79 -0.23 -4.30
N LYS A 31 -17.85 0.19 -3.60
CA LYS A 31 -18.01 -0.05 -2.16
C LYS A 31 -18.00 -1.54 -1.82
N LEU A 32 -18.74 -2.36 -2.58
CA LEU A 32 -18.72 -3.82 -2.41
C LEU A 32 -17.32 -4.41 -2.65
N LEU A 33 -16.58 -3.90 -3.64
CA LEU A 33 -15.19 -4.29 -3.89
C LEU A 33 -14.29 -3.97 -2.71
N ILE A 34 -14.41 -2.77 -2.13
CA ILE A 34 -13.66 -2.37 -0.93
C ILE A 34 -13.98 -3.29 0.26
N GLU A 35 -15.26 -3.63 0.48
CA GLU A 35 -15.65 -4.56 1.53
C GLU A 35 -15.04 -5.95 1.32
N LEU A 36 -15.00 -6.46 0.10
CA LEU A 36 -14.32 -7.72 -0.22
C LEU A 36 -12.81 -7.61 0.00
N ALA A 37 -12.18 -6.53 -0.42
CA ALA A 37 -10.76 -6.30 -0.20
C ALA A 37 -10.41 -6.26 1.28
N PHE A 38 -11.24 -5.65 2.12
CA PHE A 38 -10.97 -5.52 3.56
C PHE A 38 -11.29 -6.81 4.33
N TYR A 39 -12.46 -7.38 4.15
CA TYR A 39 -13.02 -8.33 5.11
C TYR A 39 -13.10 -9.78 4.60
N ASP A 40 -12.93 -10.04 3.30
CA ASP A 40 -12.89 -11.41 2.82
C ASP A 40 -11.58 -12.09 3.24
N THR A 41 -11.68 -13.24 3.90
CA THR A 41 -10.54 -14.04 4.38
C THR A 41 -10.19 -15.22 3.48
N HIS A 42 -10.91 -15.40 2.37
CA HIS A 42 -10.62 -16.47 1.42
C HIS A 42 -9.20 -16.32 0.84
N PRO A 43 -8.46 -17.39 0.55
CA PRO A 43 -7.10 -17.30 -0.01
C PRO A 43 -6.96 -16.47 -1.28
N LYS A 44 -8.03 -16.34 -2.07
CA LYS A 44 -8.05 -15.49 -3.28
C LYS A 44 -8.44 -14.03 -3.01
N SER A 45 -8.74 -13.63 -1.78
CA SER A 45 -9.23 -12.28 -1.44
C SER A 45 -8.27 -11.15 -1.83
N TRP A 46 -6.97 -11.44 -1.98
CA TRP A 46 -6.00 -10.48 -2.53
C TRP A 46 -6.36 -9.97 -3.92
N ARG A 47 -7.20 -10.71 -4.68
CA ARG A 47 -7.67 -10.30 -6.01
C ARG A 47 -8.57 -9.07 -5.95
N ALA A 48 -9.41 -8.96 -4.92
CA ALA A 48 -10.18 -7.74 -4.68
C ALA A 48 -9.26 -6.54 -4.42
N ALA A 49 -8.25 -6.68 -3.57
CA ALA A 49 -7.26 -5.63 -3.33
C ALA A 49 -6.46 -5.25 -4.59
N TYR A 50 -6.13 -6.23 -5.44
CA TYR A 50 -5.52 -6.00 -6.74
C TYR A 50 -6.44 -5.18 -7.67
N LEU A 51 -7.75 -5.46 -7.71
CA LEU A 51 -8.69 -4.70 -8.53
C LEU A 51 -8.84 -3.26 -8.03
N VAL A 52 -8.87 -3.04 -6.73
CA VAL A 52 -8.84 -1.68 -6.16
C VAL A 52 -7.59 -0.94 -6.64
N ASP A 53 -6.43 -1.57 -6.58
CA ASP A 53 -5.17 -1.00 -7.08
C ASP A 53 -5.21 -0.69 -8.59
N LYS A 54 -5.78 -1.59 -9.40
CA LYS A 54 -5.95 -1.37 -10.85
C LYS A 54 -6.92 -0.24 -11.19
N ILE A 55 -8.00 -0.11 -10.45
CA ILE A 55 -8.96 0.97 -10.62
C ILE A 55 -8.31 2.30 -10.21
N ASN A 56 -7.54 2.32 -9.14
CA ASN A 56 -6.85 3.51 -8.66
C ASN A 56 -5.86 4.11 -9.67
N ASP A 57 -5.29 3.30 -10.56
CA ASP A 57 -4.38 3.78 -11.62
C ASP A 57 -5.05 4.82 -12.55
N LYS A 58 -6.41 4.80 -12.68
CA LYS A 58 -7.17 5.71 -13.56
C LYS A 58 -8.23 6.52 -12.81
N HIS A 59 -8.68 6.05 -11.66
CA HIS A 59 -9.75 6.61 -10.86
C HIS A 59 -9.35 6.70 -9.38
N PRO A 60 -8.28 7.47 -9.04
CA PRO A 60 -7.80 7.58 -7.65
C PRO A 60 -8.83 8.21 -6.72
N GLU A 61 -9.73 9.07 -7.24
CA GLU A 61 -10.78 9.72 -6.49
C GLU A 61 -11.75 8.76 -5.79
N LEU A 62 -11.94 7.56 -6.34
CA LEU A 62 -12.84 6.55 -5.77
C LEU A 62 -12.32 5.98 -4.44
N LEU A 63 -11.01 6.02 -4.23
CA LEU A 63 -10.39 5.51 -3.01
C LEU A 63 -10.46 6.49 -1.83
N HIS A 64 -10.50 7.80 -2.09
CA HIS A 64 -10.40 8.83 -1.05
C HIS A 64 -11.35 8.60 0.15
N PRO A 65 -12.64 8.26 -0.04
CA PRO A 65 -13.55 8.02 1.09
C PRO A 65 -13.17 6.82 1.97
N PHE A 66 -12.36 5.91 1.46
CA PHE A 66 -11.98 4.65 2.11
C PHE A 66 -10.55 4.64 2.63
N LEU A 67 -9.77 5.71 2.40
CA LEU A 67 -8.35 5.74 2.73
C LEU A 67 -8.10 5.53 4.23
N SER A 68 -8.82 6.24 5.10
CA SER A 68 -8.68 6.08 6.56
C SER A 68 -9.04 4.66 7.02
N ALA A 69 -10.09 4.06 6.45
CA ALA A 69 -10.44 2.68 6.75
C ALA A 69 -9.37 1.69 6.25
N MET A 70 -8.74 1.96 5.10
CA MET A 70 -7.63 1.15 4.58
C MET A 70 -6.38 1.23 5.49
N ILE A 71 -6.07 2.42 6.02
CA ILE A 71 -4.97 2.62 6.97
C ILE A 71 -5.19 1.82 8.26
N ASN A 72 -6.43 1.77 8.76
CA ASN A 72 -6.77 0.94 9.90
C ASN A 72 -6.68 -0.56 9.56
N GLN A 73 -7.21 -0.94 8.38
CA GLN A 73 -7.23 -2.34 7.96
C GLN A 73 -5.83 -2.93 7.72
N VAL A 74 -4.90 -2.17 7.14
CA VAL A 74 -3.56 -2.69 6.81
C VAL A 74 -2.79 -3.17 8.04
N GLN A 75 -3.05 -2.62 9.21
CA GLN A 75 -2.35 -2.96 10.45
C GLN A 75 -2.77 -4.31 11.01
N ILE A 76 -4.00 -4.71 10.81
CA ILE A 76 -4.54 -6.00 11.25
C ILE A 76 -4.53 -7.05 10.14
N GLU A 77 -4.20 -6.65 8.90
CA GLU A 77 -4.21 -7.54 7.75
C GLU A 77 -3.10 -8.60 7.84
N LYS A 78 -3.47 -9.86 7.63
CA LYS A 78 -2.55 -11.00 7.70
C LYS A 78 -2.12 -11.49 6.31
N SER A 79 -2.91 -11.21 5.26
CA SER A 79 -2.57 -11.60 3.90
C SER A 79 -1.49 -10.69 3.32
N PRO A 80 -0.28 -11.17 3.00
CA PRO A 80 0.76 -10.35 2.41
C PRO A 80 0.36 -9.77 1.05
N GLY A 81 -0.46 -10.51 0.29
CA GLY A 81 -0.98 -10.05 -0.99
C GLY A 81 -1.86 -8.82 -0.86
N LYS A 82 -2.78 -8.81 0.12
CA LYS A 82 -3.62 -7.64 0.42
C LYS A 82 -2.79 -6.50 1.00
N LYS A 83 -1.95 -6.79 1.99
CA LYS A 83 -1.07 -5.80 2.65
C LYS A 83 -0.21 -5.04 1.64
N ARG A 84 0.36 -5.74 0.67
CA ARG A 84 1.13 -5.13 -0.43
C ARG A 84 0.32 -4.09 -1.20
N HIS A 85 -0.91 -4.42 -1.61
CA HIS A 85 -1.77 -3.50 -2.35
C HIS A 85 -2.22 -2.32 -1.49
N PHE A 86 -2.58 -2.56 -0.24
CA PHE A 86 -2.98 -1.49 0.68
C PHE A 86 -1.84 -0.49 0.92
N LEU A 87 -0.64 -0.96 1.24
CA LEU A 87 0.52 -0.08 1.43
C LEU A 87 0.89 0.68 0.15
N LYS A 88 0.80 0.03 -1.03
CA LYS A 88 1.00 0.74 -2.31
C LYS A 88 -0.01 1.87 -2.45
N LEU A 89 -1.29 1.60 -2.27
CA LEU A 89 -2.36 2.58 -2.38
C LEU A 89 -2.21 3.72 -1.38
N ILE A 90 -1.90 3.42 -0.12
CA ILE A 90 -1.62 4.43 0.91
C ILE A 90 -0.43 5.31 0.50
N SER A 91 0.64 4.73 -0.06
CA SER A 91 1.82 5.49 -0.49
C SER A 91 1.59 6.45 -1.67
N LEU A 92 0.48 6.29 -2.39
CA LEU A 92 0.09 7.14 -3.53
C LEU A 92 -0.83 8.29 -3.13
N ASN A 93 -1.26 8.36 -1.88
CA ASN A 93 -2.20 9.37 -1.40
C ASN A 93 -1.53 10.36 -0.43
N ASP A 94 -2.04 11.58 -0.39
CA ASP A 94 -1.67 12.55 0.63
C ASP A 94 -2.25 12.14 1.98
N LEU A 95 -1.38 12.10 2.99
CA LEU A 95 -1.72 11.70 4.36
C LEU A 95 -1.81 12.93 5.25
N THR A 96 -2.78 12.94 6.17
CA THR A 96 -2.82 13.92 7.26
C THR A 96 -1.69 13.65 8.26
N GLU A 97 -1.34 14.65 9.09
CA GLU A 97 -0.33 14.48 10.16
C GLU A 97 -0.66 13.33 11.11
N GLU A 98 -1.92 13.19 11.49
CA GLU A 98 -2.38 12.08 12.34
C GLU A 98 -2.15 10.71 11.65
N GLN A 99 -2.49 10.59 10.37
CA GLN A 99 -2.27 9.38 9.58
C GLN A 99 -0.78 9.07 9.40
N GLN A 100 0.06 10.10 9.23
CA GLN A 100 1.51 9.96 9.12
C GLN A 100 2.11 9.44 10.44
N GLY A 101 1.74 10.05 11.59
CA GLY A 101 2.20 9.60 12.90
C GLY A 101 1.82 8.14 13.19
N PHE A 102 0.59 7.76 12.81
CA PHE A 102 0.10 6.41 12.99
C PHE A 102 0.83 5.38 12.10
N LEU A 103 1.14 5.74 10.85
CA LEU A 103 1.83 4.87 9.90
C LEU A 103 3.34 4.80 10.12
N PHE A 104 3.95 5.80 10.75
CA PHE A 104 5.40 5.88 10.90
C PHE A 104 5.96 4.64 11.60
N ASN A 105 5.53 4.38 12.83
CA ASN A 105 5.99 3.21 13.59
C ASN A 105 5.61 1.89 12.91
N PHE A 106 4.38 1.79 12.41
CA PHE A 106 3.93 0.59 11.68
C PHE A 106 4.80 0.29 10.46
N CYS A 107 5.17 1.31 9.68
CA CYS A 107 6.03 1.14 8.52
C CYS A 107 7.48 0.78 8.88
N ILE A 108 8.02 1.32 9.98
CA ILE A 108 9.34 0.92 10.50
C ILE A 108 9.32 -0.55 10.89
N GLU A 109 8.34 -0.99 11.67
CA GLU A 109 8.21 -2.39 12.09
C GLU A 109 8.03 -3.32 10.89
N THR A 110 7.19 -2.93 9.93
CA THR A 110 6.95 -3.68 8.69
C THR A 110 8.22 -3.79 7.86
N LEU A 111 8.99 -2.70 7.71
CA LEU A 111 10.25 -2.68 6.96
C LEU A 111 11.30 -3.59 7.61
N LYS A 112 11.44 -3.55 8.92
CA LYS A 112 12.40 -4.36 9.69
C LYS A 112 11.97 -5.82 9.88
N SER A 113 10.73 -6.16 9.58
CA SER A 113 10.21 -7.51 9.76
C SER A 113 10.78 -8.50 8.74
N GLY A 114 11.60 -9.43 9.19
CA GLY A 114 12.08 -10.55 8.36
C GLY A 114 10.97 -11.53 7.93
N LYS A 115 9.76 -11.42 8.50
CA LYS A 115 8.59 -12.26 8.15
C LYS A 115 7.78 -11.68 6.99
N GLU A 116 7.89 -10.38 6.74
CA GLU A 116 7.15 -9.73 5.66
C GLU A 116 7.89 -9.89 4.33
N PRO A 117 7.19 -10.25 3.24
CA PRO A 117 7.79 -10.32 1.91
C PRO A 117 8.37 -8.96 1.46
N ALA A 118 9.42 -9.00 0.64
CA ALA A 118 10.05 -7.80 0.09
C ALA A 118 9.05 -6.83 -0.55
N ALA A 119 8.02 -7.36 -1.25
CA ALA A 119 6.99 -6.54 -1.88
C ALA A 119 6.14 -5.71 -0.88
N VAL A 120 5.95 -6.19 0.35
CA VAL A 120 5.28 -5.45 1.43
C VAL A 120 6.24 -4.40 1.99
N ARG A 121 7.47 -4.80 2.30
CA ARG A 121 8.51 -3.97 2.90
C ARG A 121 8.88 -2.76 2.02
N VAL A 122 8.96 -2.91 0.71
CA VAL A 122 9.28 -1.79 -0.20
C VAL A 122 8.19 -0.72 -0.25
N HIS A 123 6.93 -1.06 -0.01
CA HIS A 123 5.86 -0.07 0.08
C HIS A 123 5.84 0.65 1.44
N ALA A 124 6.15 -0.05 2.53
CA ALA A 124 6.39 0.58 3.82
C ALA A 124 7.55 1.59 3.75
N MET A 125 8.66 1.22 3.13
CA MET A 125 9.80 2.10 2.85
C MET A 125 9.39 3.35 2.04
N GLN A 126 8.49 3.19 1.05
CA GLN A 126 7.99 4.32 0.27
C GLN A 126 7.17 5.29 1.12
N ILE A 127 6.32 4.79 2.02
CA ILE A 127 5.53 5.63 2.94
C ILE A 127 6.48 6.41 3.87
N LEU A 128 7.49 5.76 4.45
CA LEU A 128 8.48 6.42 5.29
C LEU A 128 9.20 7.56 4.55
N GLN A 129 9.58 7.34 3.29
CA GLN A 129 10.19 8.39 2.48
C GLN A 129 9.22 9.55 2.21
N ASN A 130 7.95 9.26 1.95
CA ASN A 130 6.94 10.31 1.75
C ASN A 130 6.74 11.15 3.02
N ILE A 131 6.75 10.52 4.20
CA ILE A 131 6.69 11.21 5.50
C ILE A 131 7.94 12.08 5.69
N ALA A 132 9.13 11.53 5.47
CA ALA A 132 10.39 12.25 5.64
C ALA A 132 10.53 13.49 4.74
N VAL A 133 9.91 13.50 3.57
CA VAL A 133 9.89 14.69 2.70
C VAL A 133 9.05 15.82 3.29
N LYS A 134 8.01 15.50 4.06
CA LYS A 134 7.14 16.48 4.74
C LYS A 134 7.72 16.89 6.10
N GLU A 135 8.42 15.96 6.77
CA GLU A 135 9.05 16.14 8.09
C GLU A 135 10.56 15.87 7.98
N PRO A 136 11.33 16.86 7.49
CA PRO A 136 12.74 16.67 7.14
C PRO A 136 13.65 16.25 8.29
N GLU A 137 13.28 16.54 9.52
CA GLU A 137 13.99 16.11 10.73
C GLU A 137 14.03 14.58 10.88
N LEU A 138 13.10 13.86 10.26
CA LEU A 138 13.07 12.38 10.26
C LEU A 138 14.01 11.76 9.21
N ILE A 139 14.55 12.55 8.28
CA ILE A 139 15.39 12.03 7.19
C ILE A 139 16.60 11.23 7.72
N PRO A 140 17.39 11.71 8.72
CA PRO A 140 18.55 10.97 9.19
C PRO A 140 18.18 9.58 9.76
N GLU A 141 17.11 9.49 10.53
CA GLU A 141 16.64 8.23 11.10
C GLU A 141 16.18 7.25 10.03
N ILE A 142 15.38 7.74 9.08
CA ILE A 142 14.83 6.89 8.00
C ILE A 142 15.95 6.44 7.05
N LEU A 143 16.95 7.28 6.77
CA LEU A 143 18.13 6.89 6.00
C LEU A 143 18.85 5.73 6.66
N LEU A 144 19.13 5.84 7.96
CA LEU A 144 19.83 4.80 8.72
C LEU A 144 19.07 3.47 8.66
N ILE A 145 17.76 3.49 8.85
CA ILE A 145 16.93 2.28 8.80
C ILE A 145 16.93 1.66 7.40
N ILE A 146 16.80 2.46 6.34
CA ILE A 146 16.78 1.93 4.96
C ILE A 146 18.16 1.35 4.59
N GLU A 147 19.25 2.01 4.95
CA GLU A 147 20.61 1.55 4.67
C GLU A 147 20.91 0.26 5.42
N ASP A 148 20.53 0.15 6.70
CA ASP A 148 20.66 -1.06 7.51
C ASP A 148 19.90 -2.26 6.89
N GLU A 149 18.66 -2.03 6.44
CA GLU A 149 17.87 -3.09 5.79
C GLU A 149 18.43 -3.50 4.42
N MET A 150 19.10 -2.58 3.72
CA MET A 150 19.79 -2.89 2.46
C MET A 150 21.06 -3.73 2.70
N GLU A 151 21.74 -3.55 3.83
CA GLU A 151 22.95 -4.30 4.17
C GLU A 151 22.63 -5.69 4.73
N ASN A 152 21.69 -5.76 5.66
CA ASN A 152 21.44 -6.96 6.45
C ASN A 152 20.34 -7.88 5.91
N HIS A 153 19.42 -7.36 5.09
CA HIS A 153 18.27 -8.12 4.58
C HIS A 153 18.09 -7.96 3.07
N LEU A 154 19.18 -8.11 2.35
CA LEU A 154 19.30 -7.84 0.93
C LEU A 154 18.41 -8.76 0.09
N THR A 155 17.39 -8.18 -0.53
CA THR A 155 16.66 -8.75 -1.68
C THR A 155 16.74 -7.80 -2.86
N ALA A 156 16.55 -8.30 -4.08
CA ALA A 156 16.57 -7.45 -5.27
C ALA A 156 15.58 -6.28 -5.16
N GLY A 157 14.39 -6.50 -4.58
CA GLY A 157 13.37 -5.48 -4.35
C GLY A 157 13.82 -4.41 -3.34
N ILE A 158 14.32 -4.82 -2.18
CA ILE A 158 14.82 -3.93 -1.12
C ILE A 158 15.98 -3.10 -1.66
N ASN A 159 16.96 -3.74 -2.32
CA ASN A 159 18.13 -3.04 -2.88
C ASN A 159 17.72 -2.01 -3.95
N SER A 160 16.91 -2.41 -4.92
CA SER A 160 16.49 -1.53 -6.02
C SER A 160 15.69 -0.32 -5.53
N ARG A 161 14.70 -0.54 -4.66
CA ARG A 161 13.89 0.53 -4.10
C ARG A 161 14.70 1.38 -3.13
N GLY A 162 15.45 0.76 -2.22
CA GLY A 162 16.27 1.43 -1.22
C GLY A 162 17.25 2.42 -1.85
N LYS A 163 18.02 2.01 -2.86
CA LYS A 163 18.95 2.91 -3.58
C LYS A 163 18.26 4.15 -4.11
N LYS A 164 17.06 4.01 -4.70
CA LYS A 164 16.30 5.15 -5.24
C LYS A 164 15.82 6.09 -4.14
N LEU A 165 15.34 5.54 -3.02
CA LEU A 165 14.81 6.35 -1.93
C LEU A 165 15.92 7.02 -1.13
N VAL A 166 17.03 6.34 -0.85
CA VAL A 166 18.22 6.92 -0.22
C VAL A 166 18.75 8.12 -1.02
N ALA A 167 18.86 7.96 -2.36
CA ALA A 167 19.30 9.07 -3.21
C ALA A 167 18.35 10.29 -3.13
N LYS A 168 17.03 10.07 -3.06
CA LYS A 168 16.05 11.14 -2.90
C LYS A 168 16.14 11.82 -1.55
N LEU A 169 16.28 11.03 -0.47
CA LEU A 169 16.38 11.57 0.89
C LEU A 169 17.67 12.36 1.10
N LYS A 170 18.82 11.87 0.61
CA LYS A 170 20.10 12.62 0.66
C LYS A 170 19.98 13.94 -0.09
N LYS A 171 19.37 13.94 -1.29
CA LYS A 171 19.13 15.18 -2.03
C LYS A 171 18.15 16.13 -1.34
N ALA A 172 17.22 15.63 -0.54
CA ALA A 172 16.32 16.47 0.24
C ALA A 172 17.07 17.08 1.43
N LEU A 173 17.94 16.32 2.09
CA LEU A 173 18.77 16.78 3.21
C LEU A 173 19.75 17.90 2.78
N ASP A 174 20.34 17.80 1.58
CA ASP A 174 21.27 18.82 1.04
C ASP A 174 20.61 20.18 0.76
N LYS A 175 19.27 20.27 0.82
CA LYS A 175 18.52 21.50 0.55
C LYS A 175 18.06 22.25 1.80
N ILE A 176 18.29 21.68 2.97
CA ILE A 176 17.95 22.24 4.29
C ILE A 176 19.16 22.94 4.85
#